data_bda861057f460123ffe5e4f748f7f06c
#
_entry.id   bda861057f460123ffe5e4f748f7f06c
#
_cell.length_a   1.000
_cell.length_b   1.000
_cell.length_c   1.000
_cell.angle_alpha   90.00
_cell.angle_beta   90.00
_cell.angle_gamma   90.00
#
_symmetry.space_group_name_H-M   'P 1'
#
loop_
_entity.id
_entity.type
_entity.pdbx_description
1 polymer ?
#
loop_
_entity_poly.entity_id
_entity_poly.type
_entity_poly.pdbx_seq_one_letter_code
_entity_poly.pdbx_strand_id
1 'polypeptide(L)'
;MSQITPQQMVSDMGRGINLGNVLSAPVEGNWAPALTQTYIKDVSDAGFTTIRIPIDFLGTRTSGNTSSYSKAAGTSGDYSGTLADYMVSSSYLDRVEEVINWGLNEGLVVVLDFHGKTLKEEFLYTFSPKDKWAAYYTEPTSAKRIADNEKFRAIWMQIAERFKDYSYNLLFEIVNEPYFFLTDVEMDVLNADVINIIRNSGSNNVDRNIIITGGSKNAYEAPLQIGDAVINSDSHLIATFHYYWPRAFTASSGENDNDFDWGNTSDKSEIDSNFGAVQSWSQSKNIPVFLGEFGADNEGGYNYVTMTYGSFGGPENASRVAYHEYLAEKAISLGFAFTAWDAGDEANKTIYKVSDGTWVVDVKDALLGNSLSTPRFKTSKGFRLFPNPASTFIKLQTGKPIDHIALVDINGRIFPLDYNNNDPSIKLPKVNNGVYILKTIFKNGQHKNSKLLINNL
;
A
#
# COMPACT_ATOMS: atom_id res chain seq x y z
N MET A 1 -12.75 27.02 10.32
CA MET A 1 -11.69 26.80 9.30
C MET A 1 -12.35 26.93 7.94
N SER A 2 -11.65 27.39 6.92
CA SER A 2 -12.20 27.48 5.57
C SER A 2 -12.32 26.08 4.95
N GLN A 3 -13.37 25.87 4.19
CA GLN A 3 -13.61 24.73 3.33
C GLN A 3 -12.39 24.45 2.44
N ILE A 4 -12.00 23.20 2.28
CA ILE A 4 -10.86 22.76 1.45
C ILE A 4 -11.40 22.02 0.23
N THR A 5 -11.09 22.48 -0.98
CA THR A 5 -11.52 21.79 -2.20
C THR A 5 -10.86 20.40 -2.31
N PRO A 6 -11.46 19.44 -3.01
CA PRO A 6 -10.87 18.11 -3.20
C PRO A 6 -9.48 18.18 -3.84
N GLN A 7 -9.27 19.06 -4.82
CA GLN A 7 -7.99 19.25 -5.49
C GLN A 7 -6.91 19.77 -4.51
N GLN A 8 -7.27 20.77 -3.67
CA GLN A 8 -6.36 21.25 -2.65
C GLN A 8 -6.07 20.17 -1.60
N MET A 9 -7.11 19.43 -1.19
CA MET A 9 -6.95 18.33 -0.22
C MET A 9 -5.99 17.25 -0.73
N VAL A 10 -6.12 16.80 -1.98
CA VAL A 10 -5.20 15.82 -2.56
C VAL A 10 -3.78 16.38 -2.66
N SER A 11 -3.62 17.68 -2.95
CA SER A 11 -2.32 18.33 -2.89
C SER A 11 -1.73 18.33 -1.47
N ASP A 12 -2.55 18.59 -0.45
CA ASP A 12 -2.12 18.60 0.96
C ASP A 12 -1.84 17.20 1.49
N MET A 13 -2.59 16.19 1.02
CA MET A 13 -2.35 14.78 1.35
C MET A 13 -0.96 14.32 0.91
N GLY A 14 -0.52 14.67 -0.27
CA GLY A 14 0.82 14.40 -0.77
C GLY A 14 1.28 12.94 -0.61
N ARG A 15 2.27 12.72 0.25
CA ARG A 15 2.93 11.43 0.49
C ARG A 15 2.55 10.88 1.85
N GLY A 16 2.04 9.66 1.91
CA GLY A 16 1.55 9.08 3.14
C GLY A 16 1.86 7.60 3.32
N ILE A 17 1.42 7.08 4.46
CA ILE A 17 1.60 5.69 4.87
C ILE A 17 0.30 5.14 5.46
N ASN A 18 0.03 3.86 5.24
CA ASN A 18 -1.05 3.13 5.91
C ASN A 18 -0.59 2.68 7.30
N LEU A 19 -1.50 2.72 8.27
CA LEU A 19 -1.35 2.07 9.57
C LEU A 19 -2.03 0.69 9.50
N GLY A 20 -1.50 -0.17 8.63
CA GLY A 20 -2.13 -1.41 8.22
C GLY A 20 -2.18 -2.48 9.29
N ASN A 21 -3.23 -3.33 9.25
CA ASN A 21 -3.39 -4.51 10.11
C ASN A 21 -3.49 -4.25 11.63
N VAL A 22 -3.68 -3.01 12.06
CA VAL A 22 -3.76 -2.69 13.49
C VAL A 22 -5.20 -2.55 13.96
N LEU A 23 -5.89 -1.43 13.65
CA LEU A 23 -7.27 -1.22 14.08
C LEU A 23 -8.27 -2.03 13.24
N SER A 24 -7.90 -2.50 12.07
CA SER A 24 -8.69 -3.46 11.30
C SER A 24 -8.56 -4.91 11.78
N ALA A 25 -7.58 -5.23 12.62
CA ALA A 25 -7.46 -6.55 13.23
C ALA A 25 -8.61 -6.82 14.21
N PRO A 26 -9.03 -8.09 14.45
CA PRO A 26 -10.09 -8.42 15.41
C PRO A 26 -9.83 -7.89 16.83
N VAL A 27 -8.57 -7.90 17.23
CA VAL A 27 -8.07 -7.28 18.46
C VAL A 27 -6.80 -6.52 18.07
N GLU A 28 -6.65 -5.29 18.52
CA GLU A 28 -5.45 -4.51 18.31
C GLU A 28 -4.24 -5.25 18.90
N GLY A 29 -3.17 -5.35 18.14
CA GLY A 29 -1.99 -6.13 18.51
C GLY A 29 -1.95 -7.58 17.99
N ASN A 30 -3.02 -8.08 17.36
CA ASN A 30 -3.05 -9.46 16.87
C ASN A 30 -2.33 -9.66 15.52
N TRP A 31 -2.45 -8.68 14.60
CA TRP A 31 -1.88 -8.81 13.24
C TRP A 31 -0.68 -7.89 13.02
N ALA A 32 -0.58 -6.85 13.83
CA ALA A 32 0.53 -5.92 13.88
C ALA A 32 0.59 -5.31 15.29
N PRO A 33 1.74 -4.80 15.74
CA PRO A 33 1.87 -4.14 17.03
C PRO A 33 0.86 -3.00 17.19
N ALA A 34 0.37 -2.80 18.42
CA ALA A 34 -0.57 -1.72 18.72
C ALA A 34 0.02 -0.35 18.36
N LEU A 35 -0.83 0.54 17.86
CA LEU A 35 -0.42 1.90 17.49
C LEU A 35 0.02 2.70 18.72
N THR A 36 1.09 3.46 18.56
CA THR A 36 1.61 4.36 19.56
C THR A 36 1.66 5.80 19.06
N GLN A 37 1.52 6.76 19.97
CA GLN A 37 1.69 8.16 19.60
C GLN A 37 3.08 8.44 19.03
N THR A 38 4.10 7.72 19.52
CA THR A 38 5.49 7.83 19.01
C THR A 38 5.56 7.46 17.54
N TYR A 39 4.91 6.36 17.12
CA TYR A 39 4.88 5.98 15.70
C TYR A 39 4.26 7.09 14.83
N ILE A 40 3.14 7.66 15.24
CA ILE A 40 2.50 8.74 14.48
C ILE A 40 3.41 9.98 14.39
N LYS A 41 4.09 10.31 15.49
CA LYS A 41 5.08 11.38 15.50
C LYS A 41 6.25 11.09 14.56
N ASP A 42 6.80 9.88 14.57
CA ASP A 42 7.89 9.48 13.70
C ASP A 42 7.49 9.53 12.22
N VAL A 43 6.22 9.24 11.90
CA VAL A 43 5.67 9.41 10.53
C VAL A 43 5.70 10.88 10.11
N SER A 44 5.24 11.78 10.96
CA SER A 44 5.30 13.24 10.71
C SER A 44 6.73 13.75 10.63
N ASP A 45 7.59 13.37 11.58
CA ASP A 45 9.00 13.78 11.60
C ASP A 45 9.79 13.28 10.38
N ALA A 46 9.42 12.13 9.81
CA ALA A 46 10.02 11.61 8.59
C ALA A 46 9.66 12.45 7.35
N GLY A 47 8.59 13.23 7.39
CA GLY A 47 8.12 14.08 6.30
C GLY A 47 6.92 13.54 5.52
N PHE A 48 6.26 12.49 6.00
CA PHE A 48 4.95 12.10 5.50
C PHE A 48 3.89 13.14 5.91
N THR A 49 2.91 13.35 5.06
CA THR A 49 1.84 14.34 5.24
C THR A 49 0.47 13.71 5.48
N THR A 50 0.34 12.42 5.25
CA THR A 50 -0.93 11.69 5.39
C THR A 50 -0.73 10.33 6.07
N ILE A 51 -1.66 9.98 6.95
CA ILE A 51 -1.86 8.62 7.45
C ILE A 51 -3.23 8.11 7.03
N ARG A 52 -3.31 6.85 6.60
CA ARG A 52 -4.57 6.14 6.38
C ARG A 52 -4.75 5.10 7.48
N ILE A 53 -5.89 5.14 8.14
CA ILE A 53 -6.22 4.32 9.30
C ILE A 53 -7.30 3.30 8.89
N PRO A 54 -6.93 2.07 8.52
CA PRO A 54 -7.88 0.99 8.29
C PRO A 54 -8.60 0.61 9.59
N ILE A 55 -9.93 0.68 9.60
CA ILE A 55 -10.78 0.25 10.71
C ILE A 55 -11.76 -0.85 10.29
N ASP A 56 -12.20 -1.66 11.23
CA ASP A 56 -13.17 -2.73 10.97
C ASP A 56 -14.09 -2.95 12.18
N PHE A 57 -15.26 -3.50 11.93
CA PHE A 57 -16.32 -3.68 12.92
C PHE A 57 -16.62 -5.15 13.20
N LEU A 58 -15.54 -5.92 13.29
CA LEU A 58 -15.55 -7.36 13.58
C LEU A 58 -16.03 -7.70 15.01
N GLY A 59 -16.70 -8.84 15.13
CA GLY A 59 -16.98 -9.47 16.41
C GLY A 59 -17.77 -8.57 17.36
N THR A 60 -17.15 -8.22 18.48
CA THR A 60 -17.79 -7.41 19.54
C THR A 60 -17.76 -5.89 19.27
N ARG A 61 -17.21 -5.45 18.16
CA ARG A 61 -17.15 -4.03 17.80
C ARG A 61 -18.48 -3.45 17.33
N THR A 62 -19.40 -4.31 16.91
CA THR A 62 -20.81 -3.94 16.70
C THR A 62 -21.74 -4.93 17.39
N SER A 63 -22.87 -4.45 17.92
CA SER A 63 -24.01 -5.29 18.22
C SER A 63 -24.70 -5.72 16.93
N GLY A 64 -25.59 -6.67 16.99
CA GLY A 64 -26.31 -7.19 15.83
C GLY A 64 -25.40 -7.97 14.89
N ASN A 65 -25.74 -9.21 14.67
CA ASN A 65 -24.91 -10.14 13.92
C ASN A 65 -25.66 -10.60 12.67
N THR A 66 -25.15 -10.23 11.50
CA THR A 66 -25.66 -10.74 10.23
C THR A 66 -25.08 -12.12 9.89
N SER A 67 -24.29 -12.73 10.77
CA SER A 67 -23.69 -14.05 10.56
C SER A 67 -24.69 -15.19 10.47
N SER A 68 -25.94 -15.01 10.93
CA SER A 68 -27.00 -15.97 10.67
C SER A 68 -27.26 -16.18 9.16
N TYR A 69 -26.87 -15.21 8.36
CA TYR A 69 -26.83 -15.30 6.91
C TYR A 69 -25.48 -15.79 6.40
N SER A 70 -24.62 -16.26 7.30
CA SER A 70 -23.28 -16.69 6.95
C SER A 70 -23.30 -17.90 6.02
N LYS A 71 -22.15 -18.13 5.43
CA LYS A 71 -21.82 -19.27 4.63
C LYS A 71 -22.19 -20.63 5.27
N ALA A 72 -22.00 -20.76 6.59
CA ALA A 72 -22.31 -21.98 7.32
C ALA A 72 -23.82 -22.18 7.54
N ALA A 73 -24.55 -21.09 7.75
CA ALA A 73 -25.98 -21.13 8.00
C ALA A 73 -26.87 -21.05 6.75
N GLY A 74 -26.25 -20.69 5.60
CA GLY A 74 -26.99 -20.40 4.39
C GLY A 74 -27.61 -18.99 4.40
N THR A 75 -28.45 -18.72 3.42
CA THR A 75 -29.10 -17.41 3.24
C THR A 75 -30.52 -17.37 3.81
N SER A 76 -30.95 -18.42 4.47
CA SER A 76 -32.32 -18.61 4.91
C SER A 76 -32.62 -18.11 6.32
N GLY A 77 -31.68 -17.42 6.97
CA GLY A 77 -31.92 -16.85 8.28
C GLY A 77 -32.97 -15.74 8.23
N ASP A 78 -33.83 -15.68 9.24
CA ASP A 78 -34.75 -14.58 9.45
C ASP A 78 -33.95 -13.39 10.02
N TYR A 79 -33.64 -12.42 9.18
CA TYR A 79 -33.09 -11.17 9.64
C TYR A 79 -34.24 -10.19 9.93
N SER A 80 -34.28 -9.71 11.17
CA SER A 80 -35.30 -8.75 11.63
C SER A 80 -34.70 -7.50 12.29
N GLY A 81 -33.38 -7.34 12.22
CA GLY A 81 -32.70 -6.18 12.81
C GLY A 81 -33.04 -4.89 12.11
N THR A 82 -32.92 -3.81 12.84
CA THR A 82 -33.08 -2.44 12.39
C THR A 82 -31.74 -1.68 12.53
N LEU A 83 -31.65 -0.47 12.00
CA LEU A 83 -30.46 0.38 12.20
C LEU A 83 -30.07 0.52 13.68
N ALA A 84 -31.03 0.52 14.59
CA ALA A 84 -30.79 0.62 16.03
C ALA A 84 -30.10 -0.63 16.63
N ASP A 85 -30.17 -1.75 15.92
CA ASP A 85 -29.55 -3.00 16.39
C ASP A 85 -28.07 -3.08 16.12
N TYR A 86 -27.53 -2.20 15.28
CA TYR A 86 -26.11 -2.18 14.89
C TYR A 86 -25.34 -1.07 15.60
N MET A 87 -25.23 -1.18 16.91
CA MET A 87 -24.49 -0.21 17.71
C MET A 87 -22.99 -0.52 17.69
N VAL A 88 -22.20 0.47 17.32
CA VAL A 88 -20.74 0.36 17.38
C VAL A 88 -20.27 0.48 18.83
N SER A 89 -19.30 -0.34 19.22
CA SER A 89 -18.67 -0.26 20.53
C SER A 89 -18.06 1.12 20.77
N SER A 90 -18.51 1.81 21.81
CA SER A 90 -17.98 3.13 22.17
C SER A 90 -16.50 3.08 22.49
N SER A 91 -16.02 2.05 23.22
CA SER A 91 -14.61 1.88 23.53
C SER A 91 -13.72 1.68 22.31
N TYR A 92 -14.26 1.05 21.27
CA TYR A 92 -13.53 0.94 20.00
C TYR A 92 -13.49 2.28 19.27
N LEU A 93 -14.59 3.02 19.21
CA LEU A 93 -14.59 4.37 18.62
C LEU A 93 -13.71 5.34 19.43
N ASP A 94 -13.66 5.22 20.75
CA ASP A 94 -12.77 6.02 21.61
C ASP A 94 -11.29 5.76 21.22
N ARG A 95 -10.91 4.51 20.95
CA ARG A 95 -9.57 4.17 20.49
C ARG A 95 -9.27 4.69 19.08
N VAL A 96 -10.22 4.57 18.16
CA VAL A 96 -10.10 5.15 16.81
C VAL A 96 -9.90 6.67 16.90
N GLU A 97 -10.71 7.33 17.71
CA GLU A 97 -10.64 8.79 17.95
C GLU A 97 -9.29 9.21 18.53
N GLU A 98 -8.74 8.45 19.48
CA GLU A 98 -7.43 8.69 20.04
C GLU A 98 -6.34 8.71 18.95
N VAL A 99 -6.32 7.73 18.05
CA VAL A 99 -5.35 7.66 16.95
C VAL A 99 -5.56 8.77 15.93
N ILE A 100 -6.81 9.10 15.60
CA ILE A 100 -7.15 10.26 14.75
C ILE A 100 -6.56 11.54 15.36
N ASN A 101 -6.76 11.75 16.66
CA ASN A 101 -6.27 12.93 17.37
C ASN A 101 -4.73 13.00 17.36
N TRP A 102 -4.04 11.89 17.49
CA TRP A 102 -2.57 11.87 17.35
C TRP A 102 -2.14 12.39 15.99
N GLY A 103 -2.74 11.87 14.91
CA GLY A 103 -2.43 12.32 13.54
C GLY A 103 -2.73 13.81 13.32
N LEU A 104 -3.91 14.27 13.70
CA LEU A 104 -4.31 15.67 13.55
C LEU A 104 -3.44 16.62 14.37
N ASN A 105 -3.00 16.22 15.57
CA ASN A 105 -2.12 17.01 16.43
C ASN A 105 -0.70 17.15 15.86
N GLU A 106 -0.23 16.16 15.10
CA GLU A 106 1.02 16.24 14.34
C GLU A 106 0.86 17.00 13.01
N GLY A 107 -0.34 17.52 12.70
CA GLY A 107 -0.62 18.28 11.49
C GLY A 107 -0.83 17.43 10.24
N LEU A 108 -0.98 16.12 10.39
CA LEU A 108 -1.22 15.20 9.28
C LEU A 108 -2.65 15.30 8.75
N VAL A 109 -2.83 14.97 7.49
CA VAL A 109 -4.14 14.58 6.94
C VAL A 109 -4.40 13.15 7.37
N VAL A 110 -5.60 12.88 7.87
CA VAL A 110 -6.00 11.58 8.38
C VAL A 110 -7.13 11.03 7.52
N VAL A 111 -6.92 9.87 6.91
CA VAL A 111 -7.95 9.13 6.18
C VAL A 111 -8.46 8.01 7.06
N LEU A 112 -9.73 8.08 7.45
CA LEU A 112 -10.41 7.00 8.16
C LEU A 112 -11.05 6.09 7.12
N ASP A 113 -10.49 4.90 6.97
CA ASP A 113 -10.90 3.90 5.99
C ASP A 113 -11.77 2.82 6.63
N PHE A 114 -13.00 2.67 6.14
CA PHE A 114 -13.81 1.51 6.46
C PHE A 114 -13.26 0.27 5.74
N HIS A 115 -12.32 -0.41 6.36
CA HIS A 115 -11.63 -1.54 5.75
C HIS A 115 -12.53 -2.77 5.59
N GLY A 116 -13.47 -2.94 6.52
CA GLY A 116 -14.65 -3.76 6.37
C GLY A 116 -14.42 -5.24 6.07
N LYS A 117 -13.38 -5.87 6.65
CA LYS A 117 -13.12 -7.29 6.41
C LYS A 117 -14.32 -8.16 6.73
N THR A 118 -15.03 -7.87 7.82
CA THR A 118 -16.23 -8.61 8.22
C THR A 118 -17.37 -8.41 7.24
N LEU A 119 -17.59 -7.17 6.81
CA LEU A 119 -18.58 -6.91 5.78
C LEU A 119 -18.20 -7.62 4.48
N LYS A 120 -16.93 -7.63 4.13
CA LYS A 120 -16.43 -8.41 3.00
C LYS A 120 -16.71 -9.90 3.20
N GLU A 121 -16.49 -10.46 4.38
CA GLU A 121 -16.82 -11.86 4.69
C GLU A 121 -18.33 -12.10 4.71
N GLU A 122 -19.11 -11.17 5.18
CA GLU A 122 -20.57 -11.22 5.14
C GLU A 122 -21.10 -11.09 3.70
N PHE A 123 -20.50 -10.22 2.89
CA PHE A 123 -20.77 -10.10 1.46
C PHE A 123 -20.07 -11.16 0.59
N LEU A 124 -19.18 -11.96 1.13
CA LEU A 124 -18.42 -13.01 0.43
C LEU A 124 -19.31 -14.01 -0.32
N TYR A 125 -20.53 -14.20 0.15
CA TYR A 125 -21.49 -15.09 -0.49
C TYR A 125 -22.04 -14.56 -1.80
N THR A 126 -21.71 -13.34 -2.10
CA THR A 126 -22.03 -12.71 -3.37
C THR A 126 -20.88 -12.81 -4.39
N PHE A 127 -19.80 -13.55 -4.05
CA PHE A 127 -18.69 -13.78 -4.93
C PHE A 127 -19.04 -14.68 -6.12
N SER A 128 -18.15 -14.68 -7.05
CA SER A 128 -18.09 -15.40 -8.31
C SER A 128 -19.18 -16.45 -8.53
N PRO A 129 -19.95 -16.34 -9.62
CA PRO A 129 -20.85 -17.42 -10.08
C PRO A 129 -20.13 -18.76 -10.29
N LYS A 130 -18.79 -18.73 -10.34
CA LYS A 130 -17.95 -19.95 -10.46
C LYS A 130 -17.52 -20.52 -9.14
N ASP A 131 -17.73 -19.80 -8.02
CA ASP A 131 -17.42 -20.27 -6.69
C ASP A 131 -18.54 -21.18 -6.16
N LYS A 132 -18.19 -22.16 -5.32
CA LYS A 132 -19.14 -23.00 -4.58
C LYS A 132 -20.13 -22.22 -3.74
N TRP A 133 -19.89 -20.95 -3.51
CA TRP A 133 -20.73 -20.04 -2.74
C TRP A 133 -21.71 -19.24 -3.61
N ALA A 134 -21.65 -19.37 -4.91
CA ALA A 134 -22.57 -18.71 -5.84
C ALA A 134 -24.06 -18.98 -5.49
N ALA A 135 -24.35 -20.13 -4.88
CA ALA A 135 -25.70 -20.44 -4.40
C ALA A 135 -26.23 -19.47 -3.33
N TYR A 136 -25.33 -18.75 -2.66
CA TYR A 136 -25.68 -17.72 -1.65
C TYR A 136 -25.67 -16.31 -2.21
N TYR A 137 -25.12 -16.13 -3.41
CA TYR A 137 -25.26 -14.88 -4.13
C TYR A 137 -26.70 -14.74 -4.55
N THR A 138 -27.28 -13.70 -4.09
CA THR A 138 -28.67 -13.41 -4.37
C THR A 138 -28.77 -12.01 -4.93
N GLU A 139 -29.91 -11.73 -5.52
CA GLU A 139 -30.22 -10.40 -6.00
C GLU A 139 -30.01 -9.32 -4.96
N PRO A 140 -29.75 -8.05 -5.35
CA PRO A 140 -29.60 -6.91 -4.44
C PRO A 140 -30.73 -6.76 -3.41
N THR A 141 -31.89 -7.30 -3.71
CA THR A 141 -33.10 -7.29 -2.87
C THR A 141 -33.21 -8.47 -1.92
N SER A 142 -32.23 -9.36 -1.85
CA SER A 142 -32.26 -10.47 -0.88
C SER A 142 -32.23 -9.96 0.56
N ALA A 143 -32.82 -10.73 1.46
CA ALA A 143 -32.83 -10.40 2.88
C ALA A 143 -31.42 -10.20 3.45
N LYS A 144 -30.46 -11.01 3.01
CA LYS A 144 -29.06 -10.85 3.39
C LYS A 144 -28.47 -9.51 2.93
N ARG A 145 -28.62 -9.16 1.67
CA ARG A 145 -28.10 -7.90 1.12
C ARG A 145 -28.73 -6.68 1.79
N ILE A 146 -30.02 -6.74 2.08
CA ILE A 146 -30.70 -5.69 2.82
C ILE A 146 -30.10 -5.56 4.23
N ALA A 147 -29.91 -6.66 4.95
CA ALA A 147 -29.33 -6.66 6.28
C ALA A 147 -27.90 -6.12 6.31
N ASP A 148 -27.05 -6.56 5.38
CA ASP A 148 -25.68 -6.10 5.27
C ASP A 148 -25.60 -4.59 4.95
N ASN A 149 -26.44 -4.12 4.06
CA ASN A 149 -26.54 -2.70 3.71
C ASN A 149 -27.06 -1.85 4.88
N GLU A 150 -28.01 -2.36 5.64
CA GLU A 150 -28.49 -1.66 6.85
C GLU A 150 -27.41 -1.58 7.91
N LYS A 151 -26.66 -2.65 8.15
CA LYS A 151 -25.52 -2.65 9.07
C LYS A 151 -24.46 -1.64 8.63
N PHE A 152 -24.12 -1.64 7.36
CA PHE A 152 -23.13 -0.71 6.80
C PHE A 152 -23.57 0.76 6.98
N ARG A 153 -24.82 1.07 6.67
CA ARG A 153 -25.39 2.41 6.89
C ARG A 153 -25.42 2.80 8.36
N ALA A 154 -25.83 1.88 9.26
CA ALA A 154 -25.88 2.13 10.69
C ALA A 154 -24.49 2.46 11.27
N ILE A 155 -23.45 1.78 10.81
CA ILE A 155 -22.07 2.06 11.20
C ILE A 155 -21.66 3.45 10.72
N TRP A 156 -21.92 3.77 9.44
CA TRP A 156 -21.61 5.10 8.90
C TRP A 156 -22.36 6.23 9.59
N MET A 157 -23.60 6.05 9.98
CA MET A 157 -24.34 7.04 10.77
C MET A 157 -23.61 7.36 12.08
N GLN A 158 -23.08 6.38 12.76
CA GLN A 158 -22.36 6.55 14.04
C GLN A 158 -20.98 7.18 13.83
N ILE A 159 -20.25 6.79 12.81
CA ILE A 159 -18.97 7.41 12.43
C ILE A 159 -19.20 8.89 12.07
N ALA A 160 -20.15 9.15 11.19
CA ALA A 160 -20.45 10.50 10.74
C ALA A 160 -20.87 11.41 11.92
N GLU A 161 -21.74 10.95 12.79
CA GLU A 161 -22.17 11.70 13.99
C GLU A 161 -21.01 11.95 14.96
N ARG A 162 -20.14 10.94 15.21
CA ARG A 162 -19.02 11.05 16.13
C ARG A 162 -18.02 12.09 15.70
N PHE A 163 -17.71 12.17 14.40
CA PHE A 163 -16.62 12.97 13.88
C PHE A 163 -17.06 14.20 13.08
N LYS A 164 -18.33 14.58 13.11
CA LYS A 164 -18.86 15.72 12.32
C LYS A 164 -18.19 17.06 12.60
N ASP A 165 -17.74 17.29 13.84
CA ASP A 165 -17.11 18.54 14.25
C ASP A 165 -15.59 18.56 14.10
N TYR A 166 -15.00 17.44 13.62
CA TYR A 166 -13.56 17.32 13.41
C TYR A 166 -13.08 18.17 12.23
N SER A 167 -11.80 18.53 12.27
CA SER A 167 -11.13 19.26 11.19
C SER A 167 -11.39 18.65 9.81
N TYR A 168 -11.36 19.48 8.77
CA TYR A 168 -11.40 19.03 7.37
C TYR A 168 -10.20 18.16 6.98
N ASN A 169 -9.12 18.13 7.79
CA ASN A 169 -8.01 17.22 7.61
C ASN A 169 -8.33 15.77 8.01
N LEU A 170 -9.50 15.50 8.60
CA LEU A 170 -10.03 14.15 8.70
C LEU A 170 -10.92 13.88 7.49
N LEU A 171 -10.58 12.87 6.68
CA LEU A 171 -11.34 12.40 5.54
C LEU A 171 -11.98 11.05 5.85
N PHE A 172 -13.08 10.75 5.17
CA PHE A 172 -13.72 9.45 5.25
C PHE A 172 -13.59 8.71 3.92
N GLU A 173 -13.05 7.49 3.96
CA GLU A 173 -13.04 6.56 2.85
C GLU A 173 -14.16 5.54 3.06
N ILE A 174 -15.14 5.56 2.16
CA ILE A 174 -16.43 4.86 2.35
C ILE A 174 -16.25 3.37 2.53
N VAL A 175 -15.41 2.74 1.72
CA VAL A 175 -15.11 1.32 1.81
C VAL A 175 -13.79 1.02 1.13
N ASN A 176 -12.97 0.23 1.81
CA ASN A 176 -11.79 -0.40 1.21
C ASN A 176 -12.23 -1.43 0.15
N GLU A 177 -11.31 -1.93 -0.61
CA GLU A 177 -11.43 -2.97 -1.66
C GLU A 177 -12.72 -3.81 -1.59
N PRO A 178 -13.79 -3.40 -2.29
CA PRO A 178 -15.01 -4.21 -2.34
C PRO A 178 -14.77 -5.46 -3.18
N TYR A 179 -14.68 -6.62 -2.53
CA TYR A 179 -14.42 -7.91 -3.17
C TYR A 179 -15.67 -8.61 -3.70
N PHE A 180 -16.80 -8.07 -3.44
CA PHE A 180 -18.06 -8.70 -3.72
C PHE A 180 -18.52 -8.39 -5.14
N PHE A 181 -19.43 -9.20 -5.63
CA PHE A 181 -20.13 -8.99 -6.88
C PHE A 181 -21.13 -7.85 -6.74
N LEU A 182 -20.59 -6.67 -6.49
CA LEU A 182 -21.35 -5.46 -6.73
C LEU A 182 -21.16 -5.08 -8.21
N THR A 183 -22.25 -4.83 -8.88
CA THR A 183 -22.21 -4.13 -10.15
C THR A 183 -21.81 -2.67 -9.89
N ASP A 184 -21.31 -1.99 -10.92
CA ASP A 184 -21.01 -0.56 -10.83
C ASP A 184 -22.21 0.24 -10.31
N VAL A 185 -23.41 -0.11 -10.74
CA VAL A 185 -24.66 0.53 -10.28
C VAL A 185 -24.91 0.31 -8.78
N GLU A 186 -24.67 -0.88 -8.27
CA GLU A 186 -24.82 -1.16 -6.84
C GLU A 186 -23.79 -0.43 -6.01
N MET A 187 -22.55 -0.32 -6.51
CA MET A 187 -21.50 0.44 -5.85
C MET A 187 -21.83 1.94 -5.81
N ASP A 188 -22.40 2.46 -6.90
CA ASP A 188 -22.89 3.83 -6.95
C ASP A 188 -23.98 4.09 -5.92
N VAL A 189 -24.91 3.14 -5.74
CA VAL A 189 -25.95 3.24 -4.70
C VAL A 189 -25.33 3.28 -3.30
N LEU A 190 -24.35 2.42 -3.01
CA LEU A 190 -23.64 2.45 -1.73
C LEU A 190 -22.90 3.76 -1.49
N ASN A 191 -22.20 4.27 -2.48
CA ASN A 191 -21.54 5.57 -2.41
C ASN A 191 -22.57 6.69 -2.11
N ALA A 192 -23.65 6.74 -2.87
CA ALA A 192 -24.69 7.76 -2.70
C ALA A 192 -25.35 7.72 -1.31
N ASP A 193 -25.65 6.53 -0.82
CA ASP A 193 -26.24 6.31 0.52
C ASP A 193 -25.30 6.86 1.62
N VAL A 194 -24.01 6.52 1.58
CA VAL A 194 -23.06 6.96 2.60
C VAL A 194 -22.75 8.45 2.48
N ILE A 195 -22.60 8.98 1.27
CA ILE A 195 -22.46 10.42 1.06
C ILE A 195 -23.64 11.15 1.72
N ASN A 196 -24.85 10.72 1.47
CA ASN A 196 -26.05 11.32 2.07
C ASN A 196 -26.04 11.24 3.61
N ILE A 197 -25.63 10.10 4.17
CA ILE A 197 -25.50 9.93 5.62
C ILE A 197 -24.51 10.93 6.20
N ILE A 198 -23.33 11.04 5.59
CA ILE A 198 -22.29 11.97 6.04
C ILE A 198 -22.79 13.42 5.95
N ARG A 199 -23.36 13.84 4.82
CA ARG A 199 -23.86 15.21 4.63
C ARG A 199 -24.98 15.57 5.61
N ASN A 200 -25.89 14.65 5.85
CA ASN A 200 -27.04 14.86 6.75
C ASN A 200 -26.65 14.89 8.24
N SER A 201 -25.47 14.44 8.63
CA SER A 201 -24.97 14.58 9.99
C SER A 201 -24.59 16.02 10.35
N GLY A 202 -24.46 16.90 9.35
CA GLY A 202 -24.27 18.32 9.55
C GLY A 202 -22.83 18.71 9.95
N SER A 203 -22.68 19.92 10.51
CA SER A 203 -21.41 20.51 10.91
C SER A 203 -20.38 20.50 9.76
N ASN A 204 -19.10 20.15 10.01
CA ASN A 204 -18.06 20.07 8.98
C ASN A 204 -18.28 18.94 7.97
N ASN A 205 -19.15 17.98 8.26
CA ASN A 205 -19.48 16.91 7.33
C ASN A 205 -20.28 17.38 6.10
N VAL A 206 -20.89 18.54 6.15
CA VAL A 206 -21.58 19.14 4.98
C VAL A 206 -20.61 19.32 3.79
N ASP A 207 -19.35 19.66 4.08
CA ASP A 207 -18.34 19.98 3.07
C ASP A 207 -17.06 19.14 3.22
N ARG A 208 -17.04 18.11 4.08
CA ARG A 208 -15.90 17.22 4.26
C ARG A 208 -15.59 16.47 2.97
N ASN A 209 -14.32 16.40 2.57
CA ASN A 209 -13.90 15.56 1.46
C ASN A 209 -14.12 14.08 1.78
N ILE A 210 -14.77 13.36 0.87
CA ILE A 210 -15.12 11.95 0.98
C ILE A 210 -14.39 11.19 -0.12
N ILE A 211 -13.77 10.07 0.24
CA ILE A 211 -13.07 9.20 -0.67
C ILE A 211 -14.00 8.05 -1.08
N ILE A 212 -14.18 7.88 -2.39
CA ILE A 212 -15.11 6.93 -3.02
C ILE A 212 -14.38 5.99 -3.97
N THR A 213 -14.96 4.82 -4.22
CA THR A 213 -14.48 3.84 -5.19
C THR A 213 -15.60 3.36 -6.10
N GLY A 214 -15.26 2.95 -7.33
CA GLY A 214 -16.19 2.29 -8.26
C GLY A 214 -16.29 0.78 -8.09
N GLY A 215 -15.60 0.19 -7.11
CA GLY A 215 -15.58 -1.27 -6.93
C GLY A 215 -14.31 -1.90 -7.46
N SER A 216 -14.42 -2.99 -8.21
CA SER A 216 -13.28 -3.71 -8.84
C SER A 216 -12.10 -4.01 -7.91
N LYS A 217 -12.38 -4.25 -6.62
CA LYS A 217 -11.35 -4.49 -5.58
C LYS A 217 -10.34 -3.33 -5.46
N ASN A 218 -10.78 -2.13 -5.76
CA ASN A 218 -9.96 -0.93 -5.85
C ASN A 218 -8.76 -1.04 -6.82
N ALA A 219 -8.79 -1.92 -7.82
CA ALA A 219 -7.80 -1.90 -8.89
C ALA A 219 -7.85 -0.55 -9.65
N TYR A 220 -6.87 -0.30 -10.51
CA TYR A 220 -6.78 0.98 -11.24
C TYR A 220 -8.01 1.30 -12.09
N GLU A 221 -8.82 0.29 -12.43
CA GLU A 221 -10.10 0.46 -13.13
C GLU A 221 -11.22 1.02 -12.23
N ALA A 222 -11.07 0.92 -10.92
CA ALA A 222 -12.15 1.30 -9.98
C ALA A 222 -12.64 2.74 -10.15
N PRO A 223 -11.78 3.77 -10.26
CA PRO A 223 -12.25 5.13 -10.54
C PRO A 223 -13.07 5.25 -11.83
N LEU A 224 -12.69 4.49 -12.86
CA LEU A 224 -13.30 4.54 -14.19
C LEU A 224 -14.75 4.01 -14.19
N GLN A 225 -15.13 3.28 -13.15
CA GLN A 225 -16.45 2.67 -12.98
C GLN A 225 -17.43 3.53 -12.17
N ILE A 226 -16.96 4.61 -11.55
CA ILE A 226 -17.84 5.53 -10.80
C ILE A 226 -18.78 6.24 -11.76
N GLY A 227 -20.08 6.09 -11.52
CA GLY A 227 -21.11 6.65 -12.37
C GLY A 227 -21.23 8.18 -12.27
N ASP A 228 -21.62 8.82 -13.36
CA ASP A 228 -21.78 10.27 -13.42
C ASP A 228 -22.82 10.80 -12.42
N ALA A 229 -23.81 10.00 -12.05
CA ALA A 229 -24.80 10.38 -11.05
C ALA A 229 -24.18 10.62 -9.68
N VAL A 230 -23.21 9.76 -9.27
CA VAL A 230 -22.48 9.92 -8.01
C VAL A 230 -21.54 11.12 -8.11
N ILE A 231 -20.75 11.20 -9.20
CA ILE A 231 -19.78 12.28 -9.41
C ILE A 231 -20.46 13.66 -9.35
N ASN A 232 -21.64 13.80 -9.97
CA ASN A 232 -22.38 15.06 -10.03
C ASN A 232 -23.24 15.34 -8.80
N SER A 233 -23.37 14.39 -7.88
CA SER A 233 -24.19 14.55 -6.67
C SER A 233 -23.52 15.38 -5.59
N ASP A 234 -22.19 15.47 -5.61
CA ASP A 234 -21.41 16.10 -4.54
C ASP A 234 -20.12 16.72 -5.08
N SER A 235 -19.74 17.88 -4.55
CA SER A 235 -18.57 18.64 -5.00
C SER A 235 -17.28 18.35 -4.19
N HIS A 236 -17.36 17.48 -3.17
CA HIS A 236 -16.26 17.18 -2.26
C HIS A 236 -15.90 15.69 -2.28
N LEU A 237 -15.69 15.17 -3.49
CA LEU A 237 -15.34 13.77 -3.73
C LEU A 237 -13.89 13.64 -4.21
N ILE A 238 -13.24 12.57 -3.74
CA ILE A 238 -11.93 12.11 -4.16
C ILE A 238 -12.11 10.65 -4.57
N ALA A 239 -11.59 10.24 -5.73
CA ALA A 239 -11.63 8.84 -6.12
C ALA A 239 -10.38 8.11 -5.63
N THR A 240 -10.53 6.83 -5.25
CA THR A 240 -9.39 6.01 -4.81
C THR A 240 -9.20 4.78 -5.67
N PHE A 241 -7.95 4.31 -5.74
CA PHE A 241 -7.57 3.02 -6.26
C PHE A 241 -6.35 2.47 -5.53
N HIS A 242 -6.10 1.16 -5.66
CA HIS A 242 -4.94 0.46 -5.12
C HIS A 242 -4.11 -0.13 -6.24
N TYR A 243 -2.81 -0.36 -6.00
CA TYR A 243 -1.94 -0.92 -7.01
C TYR A 243 -0.92 -1.92 -6.45
N TYR A 244 -1.19 -3.19 -6.66
CA TYR A 244 -0.33 -4.32 -6.24
C TYR A 244 0.09 -5.18 -7.44
N TRP A 245 0.34 -4.54 -8.57
CA TRP A 245 0.72 -5.24 -9.79
C TRP A 245 2.18 -4.97 -10.17
N PRO A 246 2.94 -5.97 -10.71
CA PRO A 246 2.51 -7.37 -10.92
C PRO A 246 2.52 -8.16 -9.59
N ARG A 247 1.48 -8.99 -9.38
CA ARG A 247 1.29 -9.74 -8.14
C ARG A 247 2.45 -10.71 -7.86
N ALA A 248 3.02 -11.34 -8.91
CA ALA A 248 4.17 -12.23 -8.80
C ALA A 248 5.40 -11.55 -8.15
N PHE A 249 5.49 -10.22 -8.24
CA PHE A 249 6.52 -9.43 -7.57
C PHE A 249 6.04 -8.89 -6.22
N THR A 250 4.88 -8.25 -6.17
CA THR A 250 4.43 -7.52 -4.98
C THR A 250 4.00 -8.43 -3.83
N ALA A 251 3.65 -9.69 -4.12
CA ALA A 251 3.26 -10.72 -3.16
C ALA A 251 4.13 -11.99 -3.28
N SER A 252 5.36 -11.85 -3.69
CA SER A 252 6.27 -12.94 -4.04
C SER A 252 6.66 -13.85 -2.86
N SER A 253 6.55 -13.38 -1.62
CA SER A 253 6.85 -14.20 -0.44
C SER A 253 5.78 -15.26 -0.12
N GLY A 254 4.59 -15.14 -0.70
CA GLY A 254 3.45 -16.01 -0.44
C GLY A 254 3.19 -17.09 -1.51
N GLU A 255 3.93 -17.11 -2.61
CA GLU A 255 3.65 -17.96 -3.78
C GLU A 255 4.91 -18.63 -4.34
N ASN A 256 4.75 -19.79 -4.99
CA ASN A 256 5.87 -20.53 -5.60
C ASN A 256 6.28 -20.00 -7.00
N ASP A 257 5.38 -19.32 -7.69
CA ASP A 257 5.62 -18.75 -9.03
C ASP A 257 5.88 -17.24 -8.88
N ASN A 258 7.15 -16.89 -8.60
CA ASN A 258 7.54 -15.57 -8.14
C ASN A 258 8.46 -14.88 -9.12
N ASP A 259 8.32 -13.57 -9.26
CA ASP A 259 9.33 -12.67 -9.81
C ASP A 259 9.93 -11.83 -8.67
N PHE A 260 11.26 -11.82 -8.58
CA PHE A 260 11.97 -11.06 -7.55
C PHE A 260 12.60 -9.78 -8.09
N ASP A 261 12.62 -9.63 -9.39
CA ASP A 261 13.17 -8.48 -10.11
C ASP A 261 12.05 -7.56 -10.59
N TRP A 262 12.26 -6.25 -10.47
CA TRP A 262 11.36 -5.24 -11.00
C TRP A 262 12.14 -4.00 -11.48
N GLY A 263 11.59 -3.30 -12.45
CA GLY A 263 12.07 -1.97 -12.86
C GLY A 263 12.64 -1.91 -14.28
N ASN A 264 12.39 -2.95 -15.10
CA ASN A 264 12.70 -2.89 -16.53
C ASN A 264 11.69 -1.96 -17.25
N THR A 265 11.89 -1.75 -18.56
CA THR A 265 11.04 -0.84 -19.35
C THR A 265 9.60 -1.33 -19.46
N SER A 266 9.39 -2.65 -19.54
CA SER A 266 8.04 -3.23 -19.63
C SER A 266 7.26 -3.01 -18.33
N ASP A 267 7.89 -3.27 -17.17
CA ASP A 267 7.29 -3.08 -15.86
C ASP A 267 6.79 -1.64 -15.67
N LYS A 268 7.64 -0.67 -16.05
CA LYS A 268 7.32 0.75 -15.97
C LYS A 268 6.23 1.18 -16.94
N SER A 269 6.26 0.64 -18.17
CA SER A 269 5.27 0.98 -19.20
C SER A 269 3.86 0.54 -18.81
N GLU A 270 3.73 -0.56 -18.09
CA GLU A 270 2.43 -1.02 -17.58
C GLU A 270 1.85 -0.04 -16.55
N ILE A 271 2.67 0.38 -15.58
CA ILE A 271 2.27 1.42 -14.60
C ILE A 271 1.92 2.72 -15.33
N ASP A 272 2.74 3.15 -16.29
CA ASP A 272 2.50 4.37 -17.06
C ASP A 272 1.16 4.34 -17.79
N SER A 273 0.81 3.19 -18.37
CA SER A 273 -0.47 2.98 -19.05
C SER A 273 -1.64 3.03 -18.08
N ASN A 274 -1.56 2.28 -16.98
CA ASN A 274 -2.63 2.16 -16.00
C ASN A 274 -2.90 3.50 -15.28
N PHE A 275 -1.84 4.15 -14.79
CA PHE A 275 -1.97 5.46 -14.13
C PHE A 275 -2.38 6.57 -15.11
N GLY A 276 -1.95 6.48 -16.38
CA GLY A 276 -2.38 7.37 -17.45
C GLY A 276 -3.87 7.27 -17.75
N ALA A 277 -4.45 6.07 -17.69
CA ALA A 277 -5.90 5.88 -17.83
C ALA A 277 -6.67 6.53 -16.68
N VAL A 278 -6.20 6.33 -15.42
CA VAL A 278 -6.79 6.97 -14.24
C VAL A 278 -6.69 8.50 -14.32
N GLN A 279 -5.53 9.03 -14.73
CA GLN A 279 -5.34 10.48 -14.89
C GLN A 279 -6.28 11.06 -15.95
N SER A 280 -6.42 10.39 -17.08
CA SER A 280 -7.31 10.83 -18.16
C SER A 280 -8.77 10.87 -17.69
N TRP A 281 -9.19 9.86 -16.93
CA TRP A 281 -10.50 9.85 -16.29
C TRP A 281 -10.65 11.00 -15.29
N SER A 282 -9.71 11.16 -14.37
CA SER A 282 -9.67 12.21 -13.36
C SER A 282 -9.83 13.60 -13.99
N GLN A 283 -9.08 13.89 -15.04
CA GLN A 283 -9.17 15.16 -15.76
C GLN A 283 -10.53 15.35 -16.46
N SER A 284 -11.05 14.27 -17.07
CA SER A 284 -12.35 14.34 -17.76
C SER A 284 -13.53 14.56 -16.84
N LYS A 285 -13.45 14.06 -15.61
CA LYS A 285 -14.50 14.15 -14.58
C LYS A 285 -14.26 15.29 -13.58
N ASN A 286 -13.08 15.91 -13.61
CA ASN A 286 -12.62 16.90 -12.62
C ASN A 286 -12.67 16.38 -11.16
N ILE A 287 -12.37 15.09 -10.96
CA ILE A 287 -12.31 14.43 -9.67
C ILE A 287 -10.84 14.10 -9.38
N PRO A 288 -10.23 14.62 -8.31
CA PRO A 288 -8.86 14.25 -7.94
C PRO A 288 -8.77 12.83 -7.41
N VAL A 289 -7.57 12.26 -7.44
CA VAL A 289 -7.34 10.84 -7.19
C VAL A 289 -6.35 10.61 -6.06
N PHE A 290 -6.63 9.58 -5.29
CA PHE A 290 -5.82 9.08 -4.19
C PHE A 290 -5.44 7.62 -4.44
N LEU A 291 -4.13 7.31 -4.50
CA LEU A 291 -3.61 5.95 -4.50
C LEU A 291 -3.59 5.45 -3.05
N GLY A 292 -4.66 4.79 -2.62
CA GLY A 292 -4.90 4.42 -1.22
C GLY A 292 -3.94 3.36 -0.71
N GLU A 293 -3.52 2.41 -1.57
CA GLU A 293 -2.57 1.38 -1.20
C GLU A 293 -1.67 0.98 -2.37
N PHE A 294 -0.40 0.76 -2.07
CA PHE A 294 0.55 0.04 -2.90
C PHE A 294 1.73 -0.44 -2.06
N GLY A 295 2.46 -1.42 -2.56
CA GLY A 295 3.65 -1.91 -1.88
C GLY A 295 4.11 -3.25 -2.44
N ALA A 296 5.31 -3.67 -2.05
CA ALA A 296 5.88 -4.97 -2.37
C ALA A 296 6.41 -5.63 -1.10
N ASP A 297 6.47 -6.96 -1.10
CA ASP A 297 6.94 -7.75 0.03
C ASP A 297 8.35 -7.35 0.46
N ASN A 298 8.70 -7.69 1.70
CA ASN A 298 10.04 -7.47 2.24
C ASN A 298 11.10 -8.21 1.42
N GLU A 299 12.32 -7.69 1.39
CA GLU A 299 13.46 -8.33 0.75
C GLU A 299 13.56 -9.81 1.18
N GLY A 300 13.61 -10.73 0.21
CA GLY A 300 13.67 -12.16 0.49
C GLY A 300 12.50 -12.72 1.30
N GLY A 301 11.39 -12.01 1.43
CA GLY A 301 10.29 -12.37 2.33
C GLY A 301 10.69 -12.29 3.82
N TYR A 302 11.61 -11.38 4.17
CA TYR A 302 12.16 -11.28 5.51
C TYR A 302 11.10 -10.86 6.54
N ASN A 303 11.01 -11.60 7.63
CA ASN A 303 10.20 -11.29 8.79
C ASN A 303 11.08 -10.67 9.88
N TYR A 304 10.77 -9.42 10.26
CA TYR A 304 11.59 -8.65 11.20
C TYR A 304 11.46 -9.11 12.66
N VAL A 305 10.41 -9.85 13.01
CA VAL A 305 10.21 -10.40 14.36
C VAL A 305 10.97 -11.71 14.54
N THR A 306 10.80 -12.64 13.60
CA THR A 306 11.48 -13.95 13.67
C THR A 306 12.91 -13.91 13.16
N MET A 307 13.32 -12.82 12.49
CA MET A 307 14.63 -12.64 11.85
C MET A 307 14.93 -13.74 10.82
N THR A 308 13.91 -14.22 10.11
CA THR A 308 14.03 -15.29 9.12
C THR A 308 13.52 -14.86 7.76
N TYR A 309 14.08 -15.45 6.71
CA TYR A 309 13.59 -15.28 5.34
C TYR A 309 12.42 -16.22 5.06
N GLY A 310 11.49 -15.76 4.24
CA GLY A 310 10.32 -16.53 3.81
C GLY A 310 10.71 -17.76 2.97
N SER A 311 9.92 -18.84 3.08
CA SER A 311 10.17 -20.09 2.37
C SER A 311 10.11 -19.96 0.84
N PHE A 312 9.36 -19.00 0.34
CA PHE A 312 9.22 -18.73 -1.10
C PHE A 312 10.15 -17.63 -1.60
N GLY A 313 11.00 -17.08 -0.73
CA GLY A 313 11.84 -15.94 -1.04
C GLY A 313 11.08 -14.61 -0.96
N GLY A 314 11.42 -13.67 -1.80
CA GLY A 314 10.83 -12.33 -1.87
C GLY A 314 11.62 -11.44 -2.81
N PRO A 315 11.20 -10.18 -2.98
CA PRO A 315 11.87 -9.25 -3.87
C PRO A 315 13.35 -9.07 -3.54
N GLU A 316 14.17 -8.83 -4.56
CA GLU A 316 15.47 -8.21 -4.33
C GLU A 316 15.26 -6.78 -3.79
N ASN A 317 16.05 -6.38 -2.77
CA ASN A 317 15.87 -5.07 -2.15
C ASN A 317 15.96 -3.90 -3.14
N ALA A 318 16.88 -3.97 -4.10
CA ALA A 318 17.00 -2.94 -5.13
C ALA A 318 15.73 -2.80 -5.99
N SER A 319 15.08 -3.91 -6.30
CA SER A 319 13.82 -3.93 -7.05
C SER A 319 12.65 -3.45 -6.19
N ARG A 320 12.61 -3.85 -4.92
CA ARG A 320 11.62 -3.37 -3.94
C ARG A 320 11.68 -1.84 -3.79
N VAL A 321 12.85 -1.29 -3.58
CA VAL A 321 13.07 0.16 -3.46
C VAL A 321 12.69 0.87 -4.76
N ALA A 322 13.11 0.31 -5.94
CA ALA A 322 12.76 0.88 -7.24
C ALA A 322 11.26 0.92 -7.50
N TYR A 323 10.53 -0.11 -7.07
CA TYR A 323 9.09 -0.18 -7.18
C TYR A 323 8.43 0.96 -6.39
N HIS A 324 8.78 1.09 -5.10
CA HIS A 324 8.23 2.13 -4.24
C HIS A 324 8.56 3.54 -4.75
N GLU A 325 9.82 3.78 -5.16
CA GLU A 325 10.25 5.05 -5.73
C GLU A 325 9.44 5.40 -7.00
N TYR A 326 9.32 4.44 -7.92
CA TYR A 326 8.68 4.69 -9.19
C TYR A 326 7.18 4.98 -9.04
N LEU A 327 6.46 4.22 -8.21
CA LEU A 327 5.04 4.45 -7.97
C LEU A 327 4.81 5.78 -7.24
N ALA A 328 5.59 6.06 -6.21
CA ALA A 328 5.50 7.31 -5.46
C ALA A 328 5.72 8.53 -6.37
N GLU A 329 6.83 8.55 -7.14
CA GLU A 329 7.14 9.64 -8.06
C GLU A 329 6.11 9.76 -9.19
N LYS A 330 5.64 8.63 -9.73
CA LYS A 330 4.60 8.61 -10.76
C LYS A 330 3.29 9.20 -10.22
N ALA A 331 2.82 8.75 -9.05
CA ALA A 331 1.60 9.28 -8.44
C ALA A 331 1.67 10.80 -8.27
N ILE A 332 2.72 11.30 -7.62
CA ILE A 332 2.91 12.75 -7.41
C ILE A 332 3.00 13.51 -8.73
N SER A 333 3.72 12.99 -9.73
CA SER A 333 3.86 13.65 -11.04
C SER A 333 2.54 13.78 -11.81
N LEU A 334 1.58 12.90 -11.52
CA LEU A 334 0.24 12.91 -12.11
C LEU A 334 -0.79 13.70 -11.27
N GLY A 335 -0.34 14.27 -10.14
CA GLY A 335 -1.21 15.01 -9.21
C GLY A 335 -2.03 14.12 -8.28
N PHE A 336 -1.63 12.86 -8.08
CA PHE A 336 -2.25 11.95 -7.13
C PHE A 336 -1.55 12.06 -5.76
N ALA A 337 -2.32 12.02 -4.68
CA ALA A 337 -1.77 11.69 -3.38
C ALA A 337 -1.63 10.17 -3.23
N PHE A 338 -0.85 9.71 -2.26
CA PHE A 338 -0.76 8.29 -1.98
C PHE A 338 -0.55 7.95 -0.51
N THR A 339 -0.88 6.71 -0.13
CA THR A 339 -0.41 6.06 1.09
C THR A 339 0.18 4.68 0.77
N ALA A 340 1.48 4.49 1.07
CA ALA A 340 2.12 3.19 0.91
C ALA A 340 1.65 2.23 2.00
N TRP A 341 1.51 0.93 1.68
CA TRP A 341 1.07 -0.06 2.65
C TRP A 341 2.18 -0.47 3.58
N ASP A 342 2.02 -0.12 4.86
CA ASP A 342 2.82 -0.64 5.98
C ASP A 342 1.93 -1.55 6.83
N ALA A 343 2.33 -2.79 6.96
CA ALA A 343 1.55 -3.81 7.65
C ALA A 343 2.19 -4.24 8.98
N GLY A 344 3.21 -3.51 9.43
CA GLY A 344 3.92 -3.77 10.68
C GLY A 344 5.03 -4.82 10.56
N ASP A 345 5.69 -5.08 11.68
CA ASP A 345 6.93 -5.86 11.76
C ASP A 345 6.75 -7.34 11.42
N GLU A 346 5.60 -7.92 11.77
CA GLU A 346 5.32 -9.35 11.57
C GLU A 346 4.83 -9.67 10.16
N ALA A 347 4.53 -8.63 9.40
CA ALA A 347 4.01 -8.79 8.06
C ALA A 347 5.12 -8.81 7.01
N ASN A 348 4.75 -9.20 5.79
CA ASN A 348 5.66 -9.24 4.67
C ASN A 348 5.80 -7.91 3.90
N LYS A 349 5.13 -6.83 4.37
CA LYS A 349 5.25 -5.47 3.83
C LYS A 349 5.46 -4.50 4.98
N THR A 350 6.71 -4.34 5.39
CA THR A 350 7.12 -3.49 6.52
C THR A 350 7.87 -2.27 6.02
N ILE A 351 7.44 -1.09 6.44
CA ILE A 351 8.14 0.18 6.19
C ILE A 351 8.66 0.76 7.50
N TYR A 352 7.87 0.66 8.57
CA TYR A 352 8.25 1.06 9.92
C TYR A 352 8.16 -0.13 10.88
N LYS A 353 9.17 -0.33 11.69
CA LYS A 353 9.21 -1.37 12.72
C LYS A 353 8.81 -0.75 14.05
N VAL A 354 7.56 -0.97 14.43
CA VAL A 354 6.99 -0.40 15.67
C VAL A 354 7.69 -0.93 16.90
N SER A 355 8.19 -2.18 16.87
CA SER A 355 8.84 -2.84 17.99
C SER A 355 10.14 -2.16 18.43
N ASP A 356 10.89 -1.57 17.51
CA ASP A 356 12.18 -0.92 17.79
C ASP A 356 12.23 0.57 17.40
N GLY A 357 11.14 1.12 16.87
CA GLY A 357 11.04 2.52 16.47
C GLY A 357 11.93 2.89 15.29
N THR A 358 12.17 1.97 14.35
CA THR A 358 13.08 2.19 13.23
C THR A 358 12.43 1.99 11.86
N TRP A 359 12.94 2.70 10.88
CA TRP A 359 12.50 2.63 9.49
C TRP A 359 13.27 1.59 8.69
N VAL A 360 12.61 0.98 7.70
CA VAL A 360 13.28 0.40 6.54
C VAL A 360 13.69 1.57 5.65
N VAL A 361 14.88 2.12 5.93
CA VAL A 361 15.31 3.48 5.54
C VAL A 361 15.28 3.70 4.05
N ASP A 362 15.75 2.75 3.26
CA ASP A 362 15.82 2.87 1.81
C ASP A 362 14.42 2.90 1.15
N VAL A 363 13.45 2.15 1.68
CA VAL A 363 12.06 2.20 1.23
C VAL A 363 11.39 3.51 1.66
N LYS A 364 11.60 3.94 2.91
CA LYS A 364 11.12 5.24 3.40
C LYS A 364 11.65 6.39 2.53
N ASP A 365 12.97 6.39 2.25
CA ASP A 365 13.59 7.45 1.45
C ASP A 365 13.10 7.43 -0.01
N ALA A 366 12.82 6.26 -0.57
CA ALA A 366 12.20 6.11 -1.88
C ALA A 366 10.79 6.72 -1.93
N LEU A 367 9.97 6.49 -0.90
CA LEU A 367 8.63 7.04 -0.79
C LEU A 367 8.63 8.56 -0.64
N LEU A 368 9.60 9.11 0.07
CA LEU A 368 9.71 10.56 0.32
C LEU A 368 10.42 11.34 -0.79
N GLY A 369 10.95 10.63 -1.80
CA GLY A 369 11.75 11.26 -2.86
C GLY A 369 13.13 11.70 -2.38
N ASN A 370 13.59 11.19 -1.25
CA ASN A 370 14.89 11.47 -0.65
C ASN A 370 15.95 10.45 -1.07
N SER A 371 15.59 9.49 -1.92
CA SER A 371 16.55 8.52 -2.41
C SER A 371 17.64 9.27 -3.17
N LEU A 372 18.87 9.21 -2.66
CA LEU A 372 20.04 9.61 -3.43
C LEU A 372 20.11 8.65 -4.63
N SER A 373 19.50 9.02 -5.74
CA SER A 373 19.54 8.25 -6.97
C SER A 373 20.97 8.26 -7.51
N THR A 374 21.83 7.40 -6.93
CA THR A 374 22.98 6.95 -7.70
C THR A 374 22.43 6.11 -8.85
N PRO A 375 22.92 6.29 -10.09
CA PRO A 375 22.48 5.47 -11.22
C PRO A 375 22.57 3.99 -10.83
N ARG A 376 21.41 3.31 -10.76
CA ARG A 376 21.37 1.90 -10.36
C ARG A 376 22.08 1.10 -11.43
N PHE A 377 23.16 0.49 -11.05
CA PHE A 377 23.81 -0.50 -11.91
C PHE A 377 22.87 -1.72 -11.97
N LYS A 378 22.21 -1.93 -13.10
CA LYS A 378 21.37 -3.12 -13.33
C LYS A 378 22.19 -4.37 -13.04
N THR A 379 21.81 -5.14 -12.02
CA THR A 379 22.31 -6.50 -11.87
C THR A 379 21.67 -7.33 -12.96
N SER A 380 22.39 -7.62 -14.03
CA SER A 380 21.92 -8.54 -15.06
C SER A 380 21.85 -9.95 -14.47
N LYS A 381 20.78 -10.69 -14.75
CA LYS A 381 20.70 -12.13 -14.42
C LYS A 381 22.04 -12.79 -14.76
N GLY A 382 22.66 -13.45 -13.77
CA GLY A 382 23.92 -14.17 -13.95
C GLY A 382 25.22 -13.40 -13.65
N PHE A 383 25.20 -12.22 -13.04
CA PHE A 383 26.40 -11.55 -12.57
C PHE A 383 26.33 -11.30 -11.06
N ARG A 384 27.20 -11.98 -10.28
CA ARG A 384 27.30 -11.82 -8.83
C ARG A 384 28.72 -11.47 -8.42
N LEU A 385 28.85 -10.53 -7.48
CA LEU A 385 30.08 -10.07 -6.88
C LEU A 385 30.04 -10.29 -5.38
N PHE A 386 30.94 -11.09 -4.84
CA PHE A 386 30.99 -11.37 -3.40
C PHE A 386 32.42 -11.77 -2.94
N PRO A 387 32.76 -11.57 -1.65
CA PRO A 387 32.00 -10.81 -0.65
C PRO A 387 31.97 -9.32 -0.98
N ASN A 388 30.95 -8.62 -0.51
CA ASN A 388 30.86 -7.18 -0.55
C ASN A 388 30.14 -6.72 0.74
N PRO A 389 30.84 -6.16 1.74
CA PRO A 389 32.22 -5.67 1.72
C PRO A 389 33.29 -6.75 1.52
N ALA A 390 34.40 -6.36 0.87
CA ALA A 390 35.56 -7.20 0.61
C ALA A 390 36.82 -6.65 1.33
N SER A 391 37.79 -7.54 1.61
CA SER A 391 39.07 -7.12 2.18
C SER A 391 40.24 -7.40 1.24
N THR A 392 40.49 -8.65 0.90
CA THR A 392 41.69 -9.08 0.14
C THR A 392 41.37 -9.67 -1.22
N PHE A 393 40.16 -10.18 -1.40
CA PHE A 393 39.70 -10.78 -2.65
C PHE A 393 38.19 -10.61 -2.83
N ILE A 394 37.76 -10.74 -4.08
CA ILE A 394 36.37 -10.90 -4.48
C ILE A 394 36.24 -12.12 -5.37
N LYS A 395 35.03 -12.68 -5.42
CA LYS A 395 34.65 -13.68 -6.42
C LYS A 395 33.61 -13.07 -7.35
N LEU A 396 33.77 -13.36 -8.62
CA LEU A 396 32.87 -12.92 -9.66
C LEU A 396 32.21 -14.12 -10.33
N GLN A 397 30.92 -14.24 -10.17
CA GLN A 397 30.12 -15.26 -10.85
C GLN A 397 29.44 -14.63 -12.05
N THR A 398 29.75 -15.10 -13.26
CA THR A 398 29.16 -14.63 -14.50
C THR A 398 29.09 -15.74 -15.54
N GLY A 399 28.01 -15.78 -16.30
CA GLY A 399 27.87 -16.68 -17.46
C GLY A 399 28.54 -16.17 -18.74
N LYS A 400 29.17 -14.97 -18.70
CA LYS A 400 29.80 -14.34 -19.87
C LYS A 400 31.29 -14.24 -19.66
N PRO A 401 32.13 -14.58 -20.68
CA PRO A 401 33.58 -14.45 -20.56
C PRO A 401 33.98 -12.99 -20.46
N ILE A 402 34.84 -12.70 -19.49
CA ILE A 402 35.38 -11.37 -19.21
C ILE A 402 36.61 -11.15 -20.07
N ASP A 403 36.72 -9.94 -20.60
CA ASP A 403 37.90 -9.44 -21.34
C ASP A 403 38.79 -8.62 -20.40
N HIS A 404 38.26 -7.57 -19.77
CA HIS A 404 38.97 -6.73 -18.83
C HIS A 404 38.19 -6.43 -17.57
N ILE A 405 38.93 -6.27 -16.47
CA ILE A 405 38.34 -5.86 -15.19
C ILE A 405 39.28 -4.86 -14.49
N ALA A 406 38.71 -3.86 -13.87
CA ALA A 406 39.43 -2.86 -13.11
C ALA A 406 38.64 -2.30 -11.95
N LEU A 407 39.35 -1.94 -10.88
CA LEU A 407 38.78 -1.21 -9.75
C LEU A 407 39.01 0.29 -9.98
N VAL A 408 38.01 1.13 -9.70
CA VAL A 408 38.08 2.58 -9.85
C VAL A 408 37.68 3.22 -8.53
N ASP A 409 38.51 4.12 -8.00
CA ASP A 409 38.21 4.89 -6.80
C ASP A 409 37.29 6.11 -7.09
N ILE A 410 36.88 6.82 -6.05
CA ILE A 410 36.02 8.00 -6.13
C ILE A 410 36.66 9.18 -6.85
N ASN A 411 38.00 9.21 -7.00
CA ASN A 411 38.75 10.22 -7.72
C ASN A 411 38.99 9.82 -9.19
N GLY A 412 38.46 8.69 -9.65
CA GLY A 412 38.63 8.18 -11.00
C GLY A 412 39.95 7.43 -11.24
N ARG A 413 40.75 7.18 -10.20
CA ARG A 413 41.98 6.42 -10.33
C ARG A 413 41.67 4.94 -10.60
N ILE A 414 42.29 4.37 -11.61
CA ILE A 414 42.07 3.01 -12.11
C ILE A 414 43.15 2.07 -11.60
N PHE A 415 42.73 0.94 -11.06
CA PHE A 415 43.57 -0.17 -10.63
C PHE A 415 43.19 -1.39 -11.47
N PRO A 416 44.00 -1.78 -12.48
CA PRO A 416 43.75 -2.99 -13.25
C PRO A 416 43.79 -4.20 -12.34
N LEU A 417 42.88 -5.17 -12.61
CA LEU A 417 42.81 -6.43 -11.87
C LEU A 417 43.06 -7.61 -12.81
N ASP A 418 43.79 -8.58 -12.31
CA ASP A 418 44.01 -9.84 -13.03
C ASP A 418 42.79 -10.73 -12.87
N TYR A 419 42.21 -11.20 -13.96
CA TYR A 419 41.10 -12.11 -13.99
C TYR A 419 41.38 -13.34 -14.86
N ASN A 420 41.08 -14.51 -14.29
CA ASN A 420 41.14 -15.79 -15.00
C ASN A 420 39.74 -16.37 -15.12
N ASN A 421 39.26 -16.59 -16.33
CA ASN A 421 37.93 -17.16 -16.58
C ASN A 421 37.72 -18.55 -15.98
N ASN A 422 38.81 -19.28 -15.62
CA ASN A 422 38.77 -20.58 -14.97
C ASN A 422 38.82 -20.51 -13.44
N ASP A 423 39.13 -19.34 -12.86
CA ASP A 423 39.11 -19.06 -11.43
C ASP A 423 38.35 -17.76 -11.16
N PRO A 424 37.16 -17.83 -10.56
CA PRO A 424 36.35 -16.67 -10.30
C PRO A 424 36.91 -15.73 -9.22
N SER A 425 38.03 -16.12 -8.55
CA SER A 425 38.64 -15.34 -7.48
C SER A 425 39.56 -14.24 -8.04
N ILE A 426 39.36 -13.02 -7.61
CA ILE A 426 40.13 -11.84 -8.02
C ILE A 426 40.78 -11.25 -6.78
N LYS A 427 42.10 -11.18 -6.77
CA LYS A 427 42.84 -10.54 -5.68
C LYS A 427 42.72 -9.03 -5.79
N LEU A 428 42.38 -8.38 -4.70
CA LEU A 428 42.31 -6.93 -4.63
C LEU A 428 43.68 -6.31 -4.37
N PRO A 429 43.98 -5.16 -4.96
CA PRO A 429 45.20 -4.39 -4.65
C PRO A 429 45.09 -3.85 -3.22
N LYS A 430 46.24 -3.49 -2.64
CA LYS A 430 46.28 -2.76 -1.36
C LYS A 430 45.77 -1.34 -1.59
N VAL A 431 44.54 -1.11 -1.22
CA VAL A 431 43.86 0.20 -1.30
C VAL A 431 43.19 0.53 0.04
N ASN A 432 42.89 1.81 0.24
CA ASN A 432 42.23 2.26 1.49
C ASN A 432 40.80 1.76 1.59
N ASN A 433 40.28 1.69 2.82
CA ASN A 433 38.87 1.44 3.06
C ASN A 433 38.02 2.48 2.33
N GLY A 434 36.96 2.04 1.67
CA GLY A 434 36.11 2.98 0.95
C GLY A 434 35.24 2.32 -0.14
N VAL A 435 34.54 3.18 -0.87
CA VAL A 435 33.68 2.77 -1.98
C VAL A 435 34.48 2.83 -3.28
N TYR A 436 34.37 1.78 -4.05
CA TYR A 436 35.02 1.62 -5.37
C TYR A 436 33.97 1.18 -6.39
N ILE A 437 34.30 1.39 -7.66
CA ILE A 437 33.53 0.86 -8.81
C ILE A 437 34.35 -0.25 -9.44
N LEU A 438 33.83 -1.45 -9.49
CA LEU A 438 34.40 -2.55 -10.27
C LEU A 438 33.86 -2.41 -11.71
N LYS A 439 34.72 -2.04 -12.64
CA LYS A 439 34.43 -2.01 -14.08
C LYS A 439 34.76 -3.35 -14.71
N THR A 440 33.78 -3.96 -15.35
CA THR A 440 33.92 -5.23 -16.06
C THR A 440 33.60 -5.02 -17.54
N ILE A 441 34.48 -5.47 -18.43
CA ILE A 441 34.28 -5.48 -19.88
C ILE A 441 34.23 -6.93 -20.32
N PHE A 442 33.16 -7.34 -20.98
CA PHE A 442 32.98 -8.67 -21.50
C PHE A 442 33.52 -8.78 -22.93
N LYS A 443 33.93 -10.00 -23.34
CA LYS A 443 34.43 -10.26 -24.70
C LYS A 443 33.46 -9.88 -25.82
N ASN A 444 32.19 -9.75 -25.53
CA ASN A 444 31.17 -9.29 -26.47
C ASN A 444 31.04 -7.75 -26.53
N GLY A 445 31.96 -7.02 -25.88
CA GLY A 445 31.99 -5.54 -25.85
C GLY A 445 31.01 -4.92 -24.85
N GLN A 446 30.19 -5.71 -24.12
CA GLN A 446 29.32 -5.18 -23.07
C GLN A 446 30.15 -4.71 -21.86
N HIS A 447 29.67 -3.65 -21.20
CA HIS A 447 30.27 -3.10 -20.00
C HIS A 447 29.35 -3.30 -18.80
N LYS A 448 29.94 -3.63 -17.64
CA LYS A 448 29.23 -3.62 -16.36
C LYS A 448 30.04 -2.90 -15.31
N ASN A 449 29.38 -2.02 -14.55
CA ASN A 449 29.92 -1.37 -13.38
C ASN A 449 29.22 -1.89 -12.13
N SER A 450 29.96 -2.22 -11.08
CA SER A 450 29.42 -2.72 -9.83
C SER A 450 30.07 -1.98 -8.66
N LYS A 451 29.27 -1.57 -7.68
CA LYS A 451 29.77 -0.97 -6.44
C LYS A 451 30.44 -2.05 -5.60
N LEU A 452 31.63 -1.76 -5.10
CA LEU A 452 32.39 -2.61 -4.19
C LEU A 452 32.79 -1.78 -2.98
N LEU A 453 32.44 -2.25 -1.80
CA LEU A 453 32.94 -1.70 -0.55
C LEU A 453 34.18 -2.47 -0.12
N ILE A 454 35.30 -1.77 0.10
CA ILE A 454 36.53 -2.37 0.62
C ILE A 454 36.67 -1.98 2.09
N ASN A 455 36.81 -3.00 2.93
CA ASN A 455 37.05 -2.86 4.36
C ASN A 455 38.17 -3.82 4.78
N ASN A 456 39.37 -3.26 4.89
CA ASN A 456 40.55 -3.97 5.37
C ASN A 456 40.51 -3.95 6.91
N LEU A 457 40.01 -5.01 7.53
CA LEU A 457 40.11 -5.23 8.99
C LEU A 457 41.52 -5.60 9.37
#